data_f38f6a6de601235c390c317bdc6c9657
#
_entry.id   f38f6a6de601235c390c317bdc6c9657
#
_cell.length_a   1.000
_cell.length_b   1.000
_cell.length_c   1.000
_cell.angle_alpha   90.00
_cell.angle_beta   90.00
_cell.angle_gamma   90.00
#
_symmetry.space_group_name_H-M   'P 1'
#
loop_
_entity.id
_entity.type
_entity.pdbx_description
1 polymer ?
#
loop_
_entity_poly.entity_id
_entity_poly.type
_entity_poly.pdbx_seq_one_letter_code
_entity_poly.pdbx_strand_id
1 'polypeptide(L)'
;MLHLEKVNGKNIWEITKLQVSESQKGFVAANDVSIIEAYTTITANGFAFPFGIYDGEIPVGFIMIGYDVDDHWDNPPYIARGNYNLWRLMIDQKYQKKGFGREALALGLNFIKSFPCGKAKYCWLSYEPENKVACKLYHSFDFTETGDMEGNEIIAILEL
;
A
#
# COMPACT_ATOMS: atom_id res chain seq x y z
N MET A 1 -3.06 17.53 -9.41
CA MET A 1 -3.07 16.14 -9.90
C MET A 1 -1.89 15.40 -9.28
N LEU A 2 -2.17 14.29 -8.64
CA LEU A 2 -1.13 13.50 -7.99
C LEU A 2 -0.35 12.65 -9.00
N HIS A 3 0.89 12.31 -8.64
CA HIS A 3 1.69 11.32 -9.34
C HIS A 3 2.54 10.51 -8.36
N LEU A 4 3.04 9.36 -8.82
CA LEU A 4 3.89 8.49 -8.02
C LEU A 4 5.34 8.63 -8.45
N GLU A 5 6.24 8.74 -7.47
CA GLU A 5 7.69 8.70 -7.69
C GLU A 5 8.31 7.55 -6.90
N LYS A 6 9.18 6.78 -7.52
CA LYS A 6 9.93 5.74 -6.81
C LYS A 6 10.72 6.35 -5.66
N VAL A 7 10.70 5.69 -4.51
CA VAL A 7 11.58 6.05 -3.39
C VAL A 7 13.04 5.84 -3.82
N ASN A 8 13.87 6.85 -3.61
CA ASN A 8 15.28 6.85 -4.01
C ASN A 8 16.09 7.74 -3.07
N GLY A 9 17.41 7.83 -3.29
CA GLY A 9 18.31 8.60 -2.44
C GLY A 9 18.06 10.10 -2.40
N LYS A 10 17.29 10.65 -3.35
CA LYS A 10 16.96 12.09 -3.37
C LYS A 10 15.74 12.44 -2.54
N ASN A 11 14.75 11.52 -2.45
CA ASN A 11 13.47 11.79 -1.83
C ASN A 11 13.19 11.00 -0.53
N ILE A 12 14.04 10.04 -0.19
CA ILE A 12 13.78 9.15 0.96
C ILE A 12 13.60 9.92 2.27
N TRP A 13 14.38 10.97 2.51
CA TRP A 13 14.33 11.71 3.78
C TRP A 13 13.10 12.60 3.92
N GLU A 14 12.57 13.13 2.82
CA GLU A 14 11.30 13.85 2.86
C GLU A 14 10.10 12.90 2.99
N ILE A 15 10.14 11.74 2.33
CA ILE A 15 9.08 10.73 2.43
C ILE A 15 9.00 10.13 3.83
N THR A 16 10.13 9.84 4.48
CA THR A 16 10.15 9.28 5.83
C THR A 16 9.65 10.24 6.91
N LYS A 17 9.60 11.53 6.63
CA LYS A 17 9.05 12.55 7.55
C LYS A 17 7.53 12.68 7.49
N LEU A 18 6.88 12.16 6.46
CA LEU A 18 5.42 12.20 6.34
C LEU A 18 4.79 11.31 7.41
N GLN A 19 3.75 11.81 8.06
CA GLN A 19 3.11 11.12 9.19
C GLN A 19 1.59 11.26 9.12
N VAL A 20 0.89 10.20 9.48
CA VAL A 20 -0.55 10.26 9.78
C VAL A 20 -0.77 10.91 11.15
N SER A 21 -2.04 11.24 11.48
CA SER A 21 -2.39 11.73 12.82
C SER A 21 -2.15 10.66 13.89
N GLU A 22 -2.01 11.08 15.16
CA GLU A 22 -1.78 10.16 16.29
C GLU A 22 -2.83 9.05 16.36
N SER A 23 -4.10 9.38 16.11
CA SER A 23 -5.19 8.39 16.12
C SER A 23 -5.11 7.34 15.01
N GLN A 24 -4.31 7.55 13.98
CA GLN A 24 -4.16 6.68 12.81
C GLN A 24 -2.86 5.86 12.85
N LYS A 25 -1.93 6.17 13.75
CA LYS A 25 -0.62 5.51 13.80
C LYS A 25 -0.69 4.00 14.08
N GLY A 26 -1.77 3.54 14.70
CA GLY A 26 -2.01 2.11 14.89
C GLY A 26 -2.47 1.37 13.63
N PHE A 27 -2.88 2.07 12.58
CA PHE A 27 -3.47 1.49 11.37
C PHE A 27 -2.48 1.32 10.21
N VAL A 28 -1.38 2.02 10.22
CA VAL A 28 -0.37 1.97 9.17
C VAL A 28 1.03 2.09 9.78
N ALA A 29 1.96 1.27 9.29
CA ALA A 29 3.36 1.38 9.70
C ALA A 29 3.97 2.70 9.21
N ALA A 30 4.94 3.21 9.96
CA ALA A 30 5.72 4.38 9.54
C ALA A 30 6.44 4.11 8.22
N ASN A 31 6.69 5.15 7.43
CA ASN A 31 7.25 4.99 6.09
C ASN A 31 8.68 4.43 6.10
N ASP A 32 9.49 4.75 7.11
CA ASP A 32 10.83 4.17 7.28
C ASP A 32 10.76 2.65 7.52
N VAL A 33 9.84 2.19 8.36
CA VAL A 33 9.60 0.75 8.59
C VAL A 33 9.17 0.08 7.27
N SER A 34 8.25 0.66 6.54
CA SER A 34 7.77 0.13 5.26
C SER A 34 8.89 0.01 4.22
N ILE A 35 9.78 1.00 4.15
CA ILE A 35 10.93 0.98 3.23
C ILE A 35 11.95 -0.09 3.63
N ILE A 36 12.18 -0.29 4.93
CA ILE A 36 13.02 -1.39 5.44
C ILE A 36 12.41 -2.74 5.06
N GLU A 37 11.11 -2.93 5.25
CA GLU A 37 10.41 -4.14 4.83
C GLU A 37 10.52 -4.38 3.32
N ALA A 38 10.40 -3.33 2.50
CA ALA A 38 10.60 -3.42 1.05
C ALA A 38 12.00 -3.93 0.70
N TYR A 39 13.03 -3.40 1.34
CA TYR A 39 14.41 -3.85 1.13
C TYR A 39 14.59 -5.33 1.50
N THR A 40 14.08 -5.76 2.65
CA THR A 40 14.20 -7.16 3.09
C THR A 40 13.42 -8.12 2.20
N THR A 41 12.27 -7.71 1.70
CA THR A 41 11.49 -8.49 0.73
C THR A 41 12.26 -8.68 -0.58
N ILE A 42 12.88 -7.62 -1.10
CA ILE A 42 13.68 -7.67 -2.34
C ILE A 42 14.91 -8.57 -2.16
N THR A 43 15.58 -8.51 -1.00
CA THR A 43 16.73 -9.37 -0.72
C THR A 43 16.35 -10.86 -0.56
N ALA A 44 15.09 -11.14 -0.27
CA ALA A 44 14.53 -12.49 -0.19
C ALA A 44 13.84 -12.94 -1.50
N ASN A 45 14.27 -12.42 -2.63
CA ASN A 45 13.73 -12.69 -3.97
C ASN A 45 12.25 -12.34 -4.16
N GLY A 46 11.72 -11.46 -3.33
CA GLY A 46 10.37 -10.93 -3.46
C GLY A 46 10.31 -9.61 -4.22
N PHE A 47 9.11 -9.07 -4.33
CA PHE A 47 8.82 -7.83 -5.06
C PHE A 47 8.18 -6.81 -4.14
N ALA A 48 8.75 -5.62 -4.09
CA ALA A 48 8.18 -4.49 -3.40
C ALA A 48 8.44 -3.20 -4.19
N PHE A 49 7.43 -2.35 -4.28
CA PHE A 49 7.43 -1.10 -5.04
C PHE A 49 7.00 0.05 -4.12
N PRO A 50 7.92 0.64 -3.37
CA PRO A 50 7.63 1.82 -2.55
C PRO A 50 7.65 3.08 -3.41
N PHE A 51 6.58 3.88 -3.30
CA PHE A 51 6.43 5.17 -3.99
C PHE A 51 6.09 6.29 -3.01
N GLY A 52 6.68 7.45 -3.22
CA GLY A 52 6.14 8.71 -2.72
C GLY A 52 4.95 9.15 -3.58
N ILE A 53 3.95 9.72 -2.94
CA ILE A 53 2.80 10.36 -3.60
C ILE A 53 3.06 11.86 -3.59
N TYR A 54 3.01 12.50 -4.76
CA TYR A 54 3.34 13.91 -4.93
C TYR A 54 2.19 14.70 -5.53
N ASP A 55 2.01 15.92 -5.03
CA ASP A 55 1.20 16.97 -5.65
C ASP A 55 2.15 18.05 -6.20
N GLY A 56 2.40 18.03 -7.51
CA GLY A 56 3.51 18.78 -8.08
C GLY A 56 4.85 18.30 -7.50
N GLU A 57 5.60 19.19 -6.88
CA GLU A 57 6.88 18.87 -6.22
C GLU A 57 6.74 18.55 -4.72
N ILE A 58 5.52 18.58 -4.18
CA ILE A 58 5.28 18.43 -2.75
C ILE A 58 4.94 16.97 -2.43
N PRO A 59 5.72 16.28 -1.58
CA PRO A 59 5.36 14.95 -1.12
C PRO A 59 4.17 15.04 -0.15
N VAL A 60 3.12 14.29 -0.45
CA VAL A 60 1.86 14.32 0.32
C VAL A 60 1.49 12.97 0.95
N GLY A 61 2.17 11.90 0.54
CA GLY A 61 1.87 10.58 1.04
C GLY A 61 2.86 9.51 0.57
N PHE A 62 2.53 8.28 0.90
CA PHE A 62 3.32 7.09 0.57
C PHE A 62 2.40 5.93 0.21
N ILE A 63 2.78 5.17 -0.80
CA ILE A 63 2.11 3.95 -1.19
C ILE A 63 3.15 2.86 -1.48
N MET A 64 2.90 1.63 -1.05
CA MET A 64 3.76 0.50 -1.34
C MET A 64 2.95 -0.67 -1.85
N ILE A 65 3.43 -1.26 -2.94
CA ILE A 65 2.80 -2.38 -3.63
C ILE A 65 3.76 -3.56 -3.56
N GLY A 66 3.21 -4.74 -3.30
CA GLY A 66 3.93 -6.01 -3.35
C GLY A 66 3.35 -6.94 -4.41
N TYR A 67 4.04 -8.02 -4.68
CA TYR A 67 3.61 -9.10 -5.54
C TYR A 67 4.15 -10.43 -5.04
N ASP A 68 3.27 -11.46 -5.01
CA ASP A 68 3.63 -12.82 -4.63
C ASP A 68 4.20 -12.90 -3.20
N VAL A 69 4.85 -13.97 -2.87
CA VAL A 69 5.52 -14.20 -1.59
C VAL A 69 7.03 -14.23 -1.79
N ASP A 70 7.78 -13.85 -0.74
CA ASP A 70 9.23 -13.96 -0.74
C ASP A 70 9.70 -15.22 -0.02
N ASP A 71 11.00 -15.51 -0.08
CA ASP A 71 11.59 -16.75 0.47
C ASP A 71 11.55 -16.82 2.01
N HIS A 72 11.35 -15.69 2.68
CA HIS A 72 11.38 -15.61 4.14
C HIS A 72 10.02 -15.34 4.79
N TRP A 73 8.94 -15.22 4.01
CA TRP A 73 7.61 -14.97 4.55
C TRP A 73 6.99 -16.25 5.11
N ASP A 74 7.01 -16.35 6.42
CA ASP A 74 6.38 -17.46 7.14
C ASP A 74 4.85 -17.35 7.13
N ASN A 75 4.18 -18.42 6.69
CA ASN A 75 2.72 -18.52 6.68
C ASN A 75 1.99 -17.35 5.98
N PRO A 76 2.34 -17.01 4.73
CA PRO A 76 1.62 -15.98 4.01
C PRO A 76 0.15 -16.38 3.79
N PRO A 77 -0.78 -15.41 3.75
CA PRO A 77 -2.17 -15.73 3.41
C PRO A 77 -2.22 -16.31 2.00
N TYR A 78 -3.15 -17.24 1.78
CA TYR A 78 -3.25 -17.95 0.50
C TYR A 78 -3.36 -17.00 -0.70
N ILE A 79 -4.09 -15.89 -0.54
CA ILE A 79 -4.28 -14.88 -1.58
C ILE A 79 -2.98 -14.20 -2.03
N ALA A 80 -1.93 -14.18 -1.20
CA ALA A 80 -0.68 -13.51 -1.53
C ALA A 80 0.04 -14.17 -2.72
N ARG A 81 -0.14 -15.48 -2.90
CA ARG A 81 0.57 -16.25 -3.93
C ARG A 81 0.12 -15.88 -5.33
N GLY A 82 1.04 -15.30 -6.12
CA GLY A 82 0.80 -14.93 -7.51
C GLY A 82 -0.13 -13.75 -7.70
N ASN A 83 -0.42 -12.98 -6.65
CA ASN A 83 -1.29 -11.80 -6.70
C ASN A 83 -0.57 -10.54 -6.22
N TYR A 84 -1.11 -9.37 -6.61
CA TYR A 84 -0.60 -8.09 -6.15
C TYR A 84 -1.18 -7.73 -4.79
N ASN A 85 -0.37 -7.08 -3.97
CA ASN A 85 -0.75 -6.57 -2.66
C ASN A 85 -0.64 -5.04 -2.63
N LEU A 86 -1.74 -4.37 -2.33
CA LEU A 86 -1.67 -2.97 -1.91
C LEU A 86 -1.23 -2.97 -0.43
N TRP A 87 0.06 -2.93 -0.20
CA TRP A 87 0.66 -3.21 1.10
C TRP A 87 0.56 -2.06 2.09
N ARG A 88 0.79 -0.83 1.60
CA ARG A 88 0.71 0.40 2.41
C ARG A 88 0.10 1.52 1.60
N LEU A 89 -0.72 2.34 2.25
CA LEU A 89 -1.23 3.60 1.71
C LEU A 89 -1.43 4.58 2.86
N MET A 90 -0.77 5.73 2.81
CA MET A 90 -1.01 6.81 3.76
C MET A 90 -0.93 8.16 3.06
N ILE A 91 -1.69 9.11 3.58
CA ILE A 91 -1.59 10.55 3.25
C ILE A 91 -1.17 11.27 4.52
N ASP A 92 -0.18 12.14 4.39
CA ASP A 92 0.27 12.97 5.51
C ASP A 92 -0.89 13.76 6.12
N GLN A 93 -0.91 13.89 7.44
CA GLN A 93 -1.99 14.54 8.19
C GLN A 93 -2.34 15.94 7.69
N LYS A 94 -1.35 16.68 7.16
CA LYS A 94 -1.55 18.03 6.64
C LYS A 94 -2.35 18.07 5.33
N TYR A 95 -2.38 16.94 4.62
CA TYR A 95 -2.96 16.84 3.28
C TYR A 95 -4.20 15.96 3.21
N GLN A 96 -4.65 15.43 4.35
CA GLN A 96 -5.87 14.61 4.43
C GLN A 96 -7.14 15.46 4.17
N LYS A 97 -8.24 14.75 3.88
CA LYS A 97 -9.57 15.35 3.60
C LYS A 97 -9.64 16.21 2.33
N LYS A 98 -8.70 16.02 1.41
CA LYS A 98 -8.62 16.69 0.10
C LYS A 98 -8.90 15.76 -1.08
N GLY A 99 -9.29 14.52 -0.81
CA GLY A 99 -9.49 13.51 -1.86
C GLY A 99 -8.23 12.76 -2.29
N PHE A 100 -7.08 13.10 -1.75
CA PHE A 100 -5.78 12.53 -2.16
C PHE A 100 -5.68 11.01 -1.94
N GLY A 101 -6.30 10.47 -0.88
CA GLY A 101 -6.32 9.02 -0.67
C GLY A 101 -6.99 8.26 -1.80
N ARG A 102 -8.10 8.81 -2.33
CA ARG A 102 -8.83 8.24 -3.46
C ARG A 102 -8.02 8.32 -4.75
N GLU A 103 -7.41 9.46 -5.03
CA GLU A 103 -6.56 9.64 -6.22
C GLU A 103 -5.31 8.76 -6.16
N ALA A 104 -4.66 8.67 -5.00
CA ALA A 104 -3.50 7.81 -4.78
C ALA A 104 -3.82 6.33 -4.96
N LEU A 105 -4.97 5.87 -4.45
CA LEU A 105 -5.42 4.49 -4.65
C LEU A 105 -5.65 4.19 -6.13
N ALA A 106 -6.28 5.11 -6.87
CA ALA A 106 -6.46 4.97 -8.32
C ALA A 106 -5.11 4.85 -9.06
N LEU A 107 -4.12 5.66 -8.70
CA LEU A 107 -2.77 5.59 -9.27
C LEU A 107 -2.10 4.25 -8.95
N GLY A 108 -2.19 3.78 -7.70
CA GLY A 108 -1.65 2.47 -7.31
C GLY A 108 -2.30 1.31 -8.07
N LEU A 109 -3.62 1.34 -8.24
CA LEU A 109 -4.33 0.33 -9.02
C LEU A 109 -3.98 0.39 -10.51
N ASN A 110 -3.76 1.56 -11.07
CA ASN A 110 -3.27 1.70 -12.45
C ASN A 110 -1.88 1.08 -12.62
N PHE A 111 -0.99 1.29 -11.66
CA PHE A 111 0.32 0.63 -11.66
C PHE A 111 0.17 -0.89 -11.59
N ILE A 112 -0.66 -1.42 -10.69
CA ILE A 112 -0.92 -2.87 -10.56
C ILE A 112 -1.48 -3.44 -11.87
N LYS A 113 -2.43 -2.75 -12.50
CA LYS A 113 -3.06 -3.17 -13.77
C LYS A 113 -2.13 -3.11 -14.98
N SER A 114 -0.97 -2.47 -14.85
CA SER A 114 0.11 -2.58 -15.85
C SER A 114 0.87 -3.92 -15.76
N PHE A 115 0.61 -4.70 -14.72
CA PHE A 115 1.20 -6.03 -14.47
C PHE A 115 2.74 -6.04 -14.49
N PRO A 116 3.41 -5.22 -13.69
CA PRO A 116 4.87 -5.11 -13.73
C PRO A 116 5.61 -6.41 -13.39
N CYS A 117 4.97 -7.34 -12.68
CA CYS A 117 5.51 -8.67 -12.35
C CYS A 117 4.83 -9.81 -13.13
N GLY A 118 3.94 -9.50 -14.08
CA GLY A 118 3.14 -10.48 -14.80
C GLY A 118 1.66 -10.42 -14.41
N LYS A 119 0.82 -11.09 -15.21
CA LYS A 119 -0.63 -11.13 -14.98
C LYS A 119 -0.96 -11.80 -13.65
N ALA A 120 -1.93 -11.24 -12.95
CA ALA A 120 -2.51 -11.80 -11.75
C ALA A 120 -4.03 -11.66 -11.80
N LYS A 121 -4.74 -12.48 -11.04
CA LYS A 121 -6.21 -12.45 -10.99
C LYS A 121 -6.71 -11.38 -10.02
N TYR A 122 -5.98 -11.18 -8.92
CA TYR A 122 -6.43 -10.31 -7.83
C TYR A 122 -5.37 -9.29 -7.41
N CYS A 123 -5.87 -8.16 -6.93
CA CYS A 123 -5.19 -7.31 -5.96
C CYS A 123 -5.83 -7.56 -4.61
N TRP A 124 -5.02 -7.76 -3.57
CA TRP A 124 -5.50 -7.91 -2.21
C TRP A 124 -4.90 -6.85 -1.29
N LEU A 125 -5.56 -6.63 -0.19
CA LEU A 125 -5.09 -5.77 0.90
C LEU A 125 -5.68 -6.26 2.22
N SER A 126 -5.15 -5.75 3.31
CA SER A 126 -5.71 -5.99 4.64
C SER A 126 -5.81 -4.68 5.42
N TYR A 127 -6.79 -4.60 6.32
CA TYR A 127 -7.01 -3.45 7.18
C TYR A 127 -7.66 -3.87 8.50
N GLU A 128 -7.40 -3.11 9.55
CA GLU A 128 -8.04 -3.34 10.84
C GLU A 128 -9.53 -2.99 10.79
N PRO A 129 -10.41 -3.79 11.43
CA PRO A 129 -11.86 -3.57 11.41
C PRO A 129 -12.28 -2.17 11.90
N GLU A 130 -11.50 -1.59 12.79
CA GLU A 130 -11.72 -0.26 13.37
C GLU A 130 -11.38 0.88 12.41
N ASN A 131 -10.57 0.61 11.37
CA ASN A 131 -10.18 1.60 10.37
C ASN A 131 -11.31 1.86 9.36
N LYS A 132 -12.34 2.59 9.79
CA LYS A 132 -13.55 2.84 8.99
C LYS A 132 -13.29 3.70 7.76
N VAL A 133 -12.31 4.59 7.82
CA VAL A 133 -11.91 5.44 6.68
C VAL A 133 -11.36 4.57 5.56
N ALA A 134 -10.42 3.67 5.88
CA ALA A 134 -9.85 2.73 4.92
C ALA A 134 -10.92 1.78 4.36
N CYS A 135 -11.77 1.22 5.22
CA CYS A 135 -12.87 0.35 4.83
C CYS A 135 -13.75 1.00 3.75
N LYS A 136 -14.21 2.23 3.99
CA LYS A 136 -15.04 2.98 3.03
C LYS A 136 -14.30 3.27 1.73
N LEU A 137 -13.03 3.65 1.81
CA LEU A 137 -12.21 3.92 0.64
C LEU A 137 -12.09 2.68 -0.24
N TYR A 138 -11.70 1.55 0.33
CA TYR A 138 -11.50 0.31 -0.42
C TYR A 138 -12.81 -0.24 -1.00
N HIS A 139 -13.90 -0.22 -0.25
CA HIS A 139 -15.22 -0.59 -0.77
C HIS A 139 -15.67 0.30 -1.94
N SER A 140 -15.30 1.57 -1.94
CA SER A 140 -15.61 2.48 -3.07
C SER A 140 -14.85 2.16 -4.35
N PHE A 141 -13.87 1.26 -4.30
CA PHE A 141 -13.12 0.71 -5.44
C PHE A 141 -13.45 -0.77 -5.69
N ASP A 142 -14.57 -1.24 -5.17
CA ASP A 142 -15.10 -2.60 -5.35
C ASP A 142 -14.24 -3.71 -4.69
N PHE A 143 -13.37 -3.37 -3.74
CA PHE A 143 -12.77 -4.39 -2.89
C PHE A 143 -13.83 -5.08 -2.05
N THR A 144 -13.79 -6.40 -2.03
CA THR A 144 -14.74 -7.26 -1.31
C THR A 144 -14.01 -8.06 -0.24
N GLU A 145 -14.54 -8.06 0.97
CA GLU A 145 -14.00 -8.87 2.07
C GLU A 145 -14.15 -10.37 1.77
N THR A 146 -13.10 -11.15 2.04
CA THR A 146 -13.08 -12.59 1.75
C THR A 146 -13.60 -13.45 2.90
N GLY A 147 -13.65 -12.91 4.11
CA GLY A 147 -13.86 -13.66 5.34
C GLY A 147 -12.58 -14.17 5.99
N ASP A 148 -11.44 -14.11 5.29
CA ASP A 148 -10.14 -14.47 5.84
C ASP A 148 -9.50 -13.28 6.57
N MET A 149 -8.54 -13.59 7.43
CA MET A 149 -7.79 -12.61 8.22
C MET A 149 -6.30 -12.76 8.00
N GLU A 150 -5.59 -11.65 8.05
CA GLU A 150 -4.14 -11.59 8.20
C GLU A 150 -3.85 -10.99 9.58
N GLY A 151 -3.49 -11.83 10.54
CA GLY A 151 -3.41 -11.42 11.95
C GLY A 151 -4.77 -10.86 12.42
N ASN A 152 -4.80 -9.60 12.83
CA ASN A 152 -6.01 -8.89 13.24
C ASN A 152 -6.70 -8.11 12.10
N GLU A 153 -6.19 -8.22 10.89
CA GLU A 153 -6.68 -7.44 9.76
C GLU A 153 -7.61 -8.27 8.86
N ILE A 154 -8.65 -7.62 8.39
CA ILE A 154 -9.59 -8.18 7.40
C ILE A 154 -8.92 -8.17 6.03
N ILE A 155 -8.98 -9.30 5.31
CA ILE A 155 -8.52 -9.40 3.93
C ILE A 155 -9.66 -9.03 2.97
N ALA A 156 -9.37 -8.12 2.04
CA ALA A 156 -10.26 -7.78 0.94
C ALA A 156 -9.54 -7.91 -0.41
N ILE A 157 -10.29 -8.23 -1.45
CA ILE A 157 -9.77 -8.49 -2.79
C ILE A 157 -10.51 -7.69 -3.84
N LEU A 158 -9.79 -7.37 -4.91
CA LEU A 158 -10.32 -6.79 -6.16
C LEU A 158 -9.88 -7.68 -7.31
N GLU A 159 -10.81 -8.10 -8.15
CA GLU A 159 -10.49 -8.79 -9.41
C GLU A 159 -9.91 -7.79 -10.42
N LEU A 160 -8.77 -8.15 -11.02
CA LEU A 160 -8.01 -7.29 -11.94
C LEU A 160 -8.38 -7.46 -13.41
#